data_ffe65f325719c4689d6a70599ce7c785
#
_entry.id   ffe65f325719c4689d6a70599ce7c785
#
_cell.length_a   1.000
_cell.length_b   1.000
_cell.length_c   1.000
_cell.angle_alpha   90.00
_cell.angle_beta   90.00
_cell.angle_gamma   90.00
#
_symmetry.space_group_name_H-M   'P 1'
#
loop_
_entity.id
_entity.type
_entity.pdbx_description
1 polymer ?
#
loop_
_entity_poly.entity_id
_entity_poly.type
_entity_poly.pdbx_seq_one_letter_code
_entity_poly.pdbx_strand_id
1 'polypeptide(L)'
;MKNKILVIEDDRAISELLCMNLEAAGYETVAAYDGEEAQRLLLWHEDADMAVVDIMLPGKDGFALMEDFKKKDIPVLYLTAKDDVASKVKGLKLGAEDYMVKPFEMLELLVRIEKVLERTGRDRKVLMIRNIMVDVQSHQVLKD
;
A
#
# COMPACT_ATOMS: atom_id res chain seq x y z
N MET A 1 -4.51 -7.88 14.57
CA MET A 1 -4.30 -8.13 13.14
C MET A 1 -3.71 -6.92 12.46
N LYS A 2 -2.62 -7.12 11.73
CA LYS A 2 -1.89 -6.01 11.08
C LYS A 2 -2.24 -5.92 9.60
N ASN A 3 -2.31 -4.69 9.09
CA ASN A 3 -2.34 -4.50 7.64
C ASN A 3 -1.01 -4.91 7.02
N LYS A 4 -1.07 -5.56 5.87
CA LYS A 4 0.11 -5.99 5.12
C LYS A 4 0.36 -5.02 3.97
N ILE A 5 1.56 -4.43 3.94
CA ILE A 5 1.99 -3.47 2.92
C ILE A 5 3.12 -4.08 2.11
N LEU A 6 2.95 -4.14 0.79
CA LEU A 6 4.03 -4.54 -0.10
C LEU A 6 4.89 -3.31 -0.42
N VAL A 7 6.20 -3.46 -0.35
CA VAL A 7 7.16 -2.38 -0.63
C VAL A 7 7.99 -2.77 -1.83
N ILE A 8 7.78 -2.11 -2.95
CA ILE A 8 8.43 -2.40 -4.22
C ILE A 8 9.38 -1.25 -4.54
N GLU A 9 10.64 -1.42 -4.18
CA GLU A 9 11.68 -0.38 -4.30
C GLU A 9 13.04 -1.04 -4.54
N ASP A 10 13.75 -0.63 -5.59
CA ASP A 10 15.05 -1.21 -5.95
C ASP A 10 16.21 -0.69 -5.08
N ASP A 11 16.11 0.50 -4.53
CA ASP A 11 17.11 1.02 -3.59
C ASP A 11 16.91 0.35 -2.24
N ARG A 12 17.84 -0.53 -1.86
CA ARG A 12 17.72 -1.31 -0.63
C ARG A 12 17.71 -0.45 0.62
N ALA A 13 18.48 0.64 0.64
CA ALA A 13 18.48 1.54 1.79
C ALA A 13 17.12 2.21 1.98
N ILE A 14 16.51 2.67 0.89
CA ILE A 14 15.17 3.27 0.93
C ILE A 14 14.14 2.21 1.34
N SER A 15 14.22 1.02 0.76
CA SER A 15 13.32 -0.08 1.10
C SER A 15 13.39 -0.44 2.58
N GLU A 16 14.59 -0.59 3.12
CA GLU A 16 14.79 -0.90 4.54
C GLU A 16 14.22 0.21 5.43
N LEU A 17 14.45 1.46 5.07
CA LEU A 17 13.92 2.60 5.82
C LEU A 17 12.39 2.61 5.80
N LEU A 18 11.79 2.35 4.64
CA LEU A 18 10.33 2.24 4.51
C LEU A 18 9.78 1.12 5.38
N CYS A 19 10.38 -0.07 5.28
CA CYS A 19 9.92 -1.22 6.05
C CYS A 19 10.05 -1.00 7.56
N MET A 20 11.16 -0.44 8.02
CA MET A 20 11.35 -0.11 9.44
C MET A 20 10.26 0.82 9.96
N ASN A 21 9.99 1.89 9.23
CA ASN A 21 8.99 2.86 9.66
C ASN A 21 7.57 2.32 9.60
N LEU A 22 7.26 1.54 8.58
CA LEU A 22 5.94 0.90 8.46
C LEU A 22 5.73 -0.12 9.58
N GLU A 23 6.73 -0.92 9.89
CA GLU A 23 6.64 -1.89 10.98
C GLU A 23 6.49 -1.19 12.34
N ALA A 24 7.23 -0.09 12.55
CA ALA A 24 7.08 0.71 13.75
C ALA A 24 5.69 1.32 13.88
N ALA A 25 5.04 1.60 12.77
CA ALA A 25 3.67 2.12 12.73
C ALA A 25 2.60 1.02 12.89
N GLY A 26 3.01 -0.24 12.99
CA GLY A 26 2.10 -1.35 13.24
C GLY A 26 1.71 -2.15 12.00
N TYR A 27 2.38 -1.96 10.88
CA TYR A 27 2.12 -2.71 9.65
C TYR A 27 3.06 -3.90 9.51
N GLU A 28 2.61 -4.91 8.78
CA GLU A 28 3.45 -6.00 8.32
C GLU A 28 3.97 -5.62 6.93
N THR A 29 5.24 -5.85 6.63
CA THR A 29 5.83 -5.48 5.34
C THR A 29 6.40 -6.68 4.61
N VAL A 30 6.29 -6.66 3.28
CA VAL A 30 6.96 -7.62 2.39
C VAL A 30 7.62 -6.81 1.29
N ALA A 31 8.92 -7.00 1.09
CA ALA A 31 9.72 -6.20 0.17
C ALA A 31 10.06 -6.96 -1.10
N ALA A 32 10.02 -6.26 -2.24
CA ALA A 32 10.57 -6.71 -3.51
C ALA A 32 11.46 -5.60 -4.08
N TYR A 33 12.51 -5.97 -4.80
CA TYR A 33 13.52 -5.02 -5.26
C TYR A 33 13.53 -4.84 -6.78
N ASP A 34 12.70 -5.58 -7.49
CA ASP A 34 12.52 -5.41 -8.94
C ASP A 34 11.10 -5.87 -9.33
N GLY A 35 10.77 -5.63 -10.61
CA GLY A 35 9.43 -5.92 -11.11
C GLY A 35 9.09 -7.40 -11.17
N GLU A 36 10.05 -8.26 -11.46
CA GLU A 36 9.83 -9.70 -11.51
C GLU A 36 9.56 -10.26 -10.12
N GLU A 37 10.36 -9.83 -9.15
CA GLU A 37 10.18 -10.21 -7.75
C GLU A 37 8.81 -9.73 -7.24
N ALA A 38 8.41 -8.51 -7.60
CA ALA A 38 7.11 -7.98 -7.24
C ALA A 38 5.97 -8.84 -7.79
N GLN A 39 6.08 -9.31 -9.02
CA GLN A 39 5.07 -10.20 -9.61
C GLN A 39 4.97 -11.52 -8.86
N ARG A 40 6.12 -12.08 -8.45
CA ARG A 40 6.13 -13.30 -7.63
C ARG A 40 5.49 -13.08 -6.28
N LEU A 41 5.77 -11.94 -5.64
CA LEU A 41 5.16 -11.59 -4.34
C LEU A 41 3.64 -11.49 -4.44
N LEU A 42 3.12 -10.98 -5.53
CA LEU A 42 1.67 -10.89 -5.73
C LEU A 42 0.99 -12.26 -5.71
N LEU A 43 1.65 -13.29 -6.19
CA LEU A 43 1.10 -14.65 -6.15
C LEU A 43 1.02 -15.21 -4.73
N TRP A 44 1.98 -14.85 -3.86
CA TRP A 44 2.06 -15.35 -2.49
C TRP A 44 1.33 -14.46 -1.48
N HIS A 45 1.08 -13.20 -1.84
CA HIS A 45 0.51 -12.21 -0.93
C HIS A 45 -0.70 -11.50 -1.54
N GLU A 46 -1.64 -12.27 -2.07
CA GLU A 46 -2.89 -11.73 -2.63
C GLU A 46 -3.74 -11.05 -1.54
N ASP A 47 -3.47 -11.36 -0.29
CA ASP A 47 -4.13 -10.78 0.88
C ASP A 47 -3.52 -9.43 1.30
N ALA A 48 -2.54 -8.91 0.57
CA ALA A 48 -1.97 -7.61 0.89
C ALA A 48 -3.02 -6.51 0.84
N ASP A 49 -2.91 -5.56 1.74
CA ASP A 49 -3.88 -4.48 1.88
C ASP A 49 -3.52 -3.26 1.04
N MET A 50 -2.25 -3.10 0.70
CA MET A 50 -1.75 -1.96 -0.05
C MET A 50 -0.35 -2.23 -0.57
N ALA A 51 0.07 -1.50 -1.59
CA ALA A 51 1.44 -1.53 -2.10
C ALA A 51 1.99 -0.11 -2.25
N VAL A 52 3.27 0.06 -1.90
CA VAL A 52 4.05 1.25 -2.20
C VAL A 52 5.02 0.86 -3.31
N VAL A 53 4.93 1.51 -4.46
CA VAL A 53 5.64 1.09 -5.67
C VAL A 53 6.46 2.23 -6.24
N ASP A 54 7.77 2.03 -6.40
CA ASP A 54 8.61 2.95 -7.17
C ASP A 54 8.32 2.71 -8.66
N ILE A 55 8.07 3.78 -9.38
CA ILE A 55 7.79 3.72 -10.83
C ILE A 55 9.03 3.25 -11.60
N MET A 56 10.21 3.69 -11.18
CA MET A 56 11.48 3.43 -11.87
C MET A 56 12.13 2.16 -11.34
N LEU A 57 11.62 1.00 -11.77
CA LEU A 57 12.12 -0.31 -11.35
C LEU A 57 12.91 -0.98 -12.47
N PRO A 58 14.00 -1.71 -12.14
CA PRO A 58 14.64 -2.58 -13.11
C PRO A 58 13.74 -3.77 -13.45
N GLY A 59 13.87 -4.27 -14.66
CA GLY A 59 13.13 -5.43 -15.17
C GLY A 59 11.74 -5.08 -15.70
N LYS A 60 10.83 -4.72 -14.82
CA LYS A 60 9.48 -4.32 -15.19
C LYS A 60 9.15 -3.03 -14.48
N ASP A 61 8.75 -1.98 -15.21
CA ASP A 61 8.46 -0.70 -14.59
C ASP A 61 7.20 -0.72 -13.72
N GLY A 62 7.08 0.26 -12.83
CA GLY A 62 5.99 0.32 -11.88
C GLY A 62 4.62 0.50 -12.54
N PHE A 63 4.55 1.12 -13.71
CA PHE A 63 3.28 1.26 -14.43
C PHE A 63 2.74 -0.06 -14.92
N ALA A 64 3.61 -0.93 -15.43
CA ALA A 64 3.21 -2.26 -15.86
C ALA A 64 2.70 -3.11 -14.68
N LEU A 65 3.32 -2.94 -13.50
CA LEU A 65 2.87 -3.62 -12.29
C LEU A 65 1.50 -3.14 -11.81
N MET A 66 1.14 -1.89 -12.08
CA MET A 66 -0.13 -1.34 -11.61
C MET A 66 -1.33 -2.12 -12.12
N GLU A 67 -1.26 -2.64 -13.33
CA GLU A 67 -2.32 -3.49 -13.88
C GLU A 67 -2.45 -4.78 -13.08
N ASP A 68 -1.33 -5.37 -12.69
CA ASP A 68 -1.31 -6.60 -11.88
C ASP A 68 -1.93 -6.34 -10.49
N PHE A 69 -1.59 -5.23 -9.84
CA PHE A 69 -2.17 -4.85 -8.56
C PHE A 69 -3.67 -4.59 -8.68
N LYS A 70 -4.09 -3.95 -9.76
CA LYS A 70 -5.50 -3.66 -10.00
C LYS A 70 -6.32 -4.94 -10.13
N LYS A 71 -5.78 -5.94 -10.83
CA LYS A 71 -6.44 -7.26 -10.97
C LYS A 71 -6.61 -7.95 -9.62
N LYS A 72 -5.71 -7.73 -8.69
CA LYS A 72 -5.78 -8.30 -7.34
C LYS A 72 -6.52 -7.41 -6.37
N ASP A 73 -7.03 -6.27 -6.83
CA ASP A 73 -7.72 -5.28 -6.02
C ASP A 73 -6.86 -4.77 -4.85
N ILE A 74 -5.58 -4.55 -5.12
CA ILE A 74 -4.63 -4.01 -4.14
C ILE A 74 -4.38 -2.53 -4.46
N PRO A 75 -4.76 -1.59 -3.57
CA PRO A 75 -4.51 -0.18 -3.80
C PRO A 75 -3.02 0.15 -3.80
N VAL A 76 -2.62 1.06 -4.68
CA VAL A 76 -1.22 1.43 -4.89
C VAL A 76 -0.99 2.90 -4.60
N LEU A 77 0.04 3.19 -3.79
CA LEU A 77 0.66 4.50 -3.71
C LEU A 77 2.00 4.38 -4.42
N TYR A 78 2.24 5.20 -5.43
CA TYR A 78 3.50 5.11 -6.15
C TYR A 78 4.47 6.25 -5.81
N LEU A 79 5.76 5.95 -5.95
CA LEU A 79 6.83 6.92 -5.74
C LEU A 79 7.37 7.37 -7.10
N THR A 80 7.63 8.66 -7.26
CA THR A 80 8.06 9.25 -8.53
C THR A 80 9.15 10.30 -8.31
N ALA A 81 9.89 10.64 -9.37
CA ALA A 81 10.87 11.70 -9.32
C ALA A 81 10.19 13.08 -9.22
N LYS A 82 10.88 14.04 -8.61
CA LYS A 82 10.35 15.37 -8.30
C LYS A 82 9.72 16.10 -9.48
N ASP A 83 10.32 16.01 -10.66
CA ASP A 83 9.90 16.81 -11.82
C ASP A 83 9.11 15.99 -12.85
N ASP A 84 8.67 14.79 -12.49
CA ASP A 84 8.01 13.91 -13.44
C ASP A 84 6.48 14.03 -13.38
N VAL A 85 5.97 15.14 -13.90
CA VAL A 85 4.54 15.42 -13.94
C VAL A 85 3.80 14.41 -14.82
N ALA A 86 4.43 14.03 -15.95
CA ALA A 86 3.82 13.04 -16.87
C ALA A 86 3.59 11.70 -16.17
N SER A 87 4.55 11.23 -15.38
CA SER A 87 4.41 10.00 -14.60
C SER A 87 3.32 10.10 -13.55
N LYS A 88 3.19 11.25 -12.89
CA LYS A 88 2.11 11.50 -11.92
C LYS A 88 0.73 11.33 -12.57
N VAL A 89 0.52 12.01 -13.70
CA VAL A 89 -0.74 11.95 -14.42
C VAL A 89 -1.02 10.53 -14.91
N LYS A 90 -0.02 9.87 -15.49
CA LYS A 90 -0.16 8.49 -15.99
C LYS A 90 -0.52 7.53 -14.88
N GLY A 91 0.17 7.62 -13.74
CA GLY A 91 -0.09 6.75 -12.60
C GLY A 91 -1.51 6.89 -12.06
N LEU A 92 -1.98 8.12 -11.91
CA LEU A 92 -3.33 8.38 -11.43
C LEU A 92 -4.39 7.90 -12.43
N LYS A 93 -4.15 8.07 -13.73
CA LYS A 93 -5.05 7.55 -14.78
C LYS A 93 -5.09 6.03 -14.80
N LEU A 94 -4.01 5.35 -14.44
CA LEU A 94 -3.97 3.90 -14.36
C LEU A 94 -4.63 3.35 -13.09
N GLY A 95 -5.06 4.21 -12.18
CA GLY A 95 -5.83 3.82 -11.02
C GLY A 95 -5.06 3.80 -9.71
N ALA A 96 -3.88 4.45 -9.64
CA ALA A 96 -3.20 4.62 -8.37
C ALA A 96 -4.05 5.44 -7.41
N GLU A 97 -4.04 5.09 -6.13
CA GLU A 97 -4.80 5.81 -5.11
C GLU A 97 -4.14 7.11 -4.70
N ASP A 98 -2.81 7.18 -4.78
CA ASP A 98 -2.05 8.37 -4.42
C ASP A 98 -0.63 8.27 -4.99
N TYR A 99 0.13 9.34 -4.87
CA TYR A 99 1.54 9.35 -5.23
C TYR A 99 2.34 10.21 -4.25
N MET A 100 3.64 9.97 -4.19
CA MET A 100 4.57 10.86 -3.49
C MET A 100 5.82 11.07 -4.32
N VAL A 101 6.43 12.24 -4.16
CA VAL A 101 7.62 12.66 -4.89
C VAL A 101 8.86 12.37 -4.04
N LYS A 102 9.89 11.81 -4.63
CA LYS A 102 11.20 11.63 -3.98
C LYS A 102 12.03 12.91 -4.10
N PRO A 103 12.75 13.34 -3.06
CA PRO A 103 12.74 12.78 -1.70
C PRO A 103 11.46 13.12 -0.97
N PHE A 104 10.98 12.19 -0.14
CA PHE A 104 9.71 12.35 0.59
C PHE A 104 9.93 12.40 2.10
N GLU A 105 8.96 12.99 2.81
CA GLU A 105 8.92 12.98 4.26
C GLU A 105 8.24 11.69 4.74
N MET A 106 8.90 10.95 5.62
CA MET A 106 8.38 9.68 6.11
C MET A 106 7.02 9.82 6.79
N LEU A 107 6.85 10.84 7.62
CA LEU A 107 5.58 11.07 8.31
C LEU A 107 4.44 11.34 7.32
N GLU A 108 4.72 12.07 6.25
CA GLU A 108 3.73 12.33 5.20
C GLU A 108 3.33 11.03 4.50
N LEU A 109 4.31 10.17 4.21
CA LEU A 109 4.04 8.87 3.59
C LEU A 109 3.14 8.02 4.49
N LEU A 110 3.45 7.95 5.78
CA LEU A 110 2.65 7.18 6.74
C LEU A 110 1.21 7.68 6.83
N VAL A 111 1.01 8.99 6.82
CA VAL A 111 -0.34 9.58 6.82
C VAL A 111 -1.09 9.24 5.54
N ARG A 112 -0.43 9.31 4.38
CA ARG A 112 -1.06 8.98 3.10
C ARG A 112 -1.44 7.50 3.02
N ILE A 113 -0.59 6.62 3.53
CA ILE A 113 -0.89 5.18 3.61
C ILE A 113 -2.13 4.95 4.47
N GLU A 114 -2.19 5.56 5.65
CA GLU A 114 -3.34 5.46 6.54
C GLU A 114 -4.62 5.93 5.85
N LYS A 115 -4.56 7.06 5.14
CA LYS A 115 -5.70 7.61 4.40
C LYS A 115 -6.16 6.70 3.26
N VAL A 116 -5.24 6.09 2.54
CA VAL A 116 -5.59 5.14 1.48
C VAL A 116 -6.28 3.91 2.08
N LEU A 117 -5.75 3.36 3.17
CA LEU A 117 -6.36 2.20 3.83
C LEU A 117 -7.78 2.51 4.34
N GLU A 118 -7.97 3.69 4.95
CA GLU A 118 -9.30 4.13 5.40
C GLU A 118 -10.27 4.29 4.22
N ARG A 119 -9.85 5.02 3.20
CA ARG A 119 -10.69 5.33 2.03
C ARG A 119 -11.11 4.08 1.27
N THR A 120 -10.23 3.08 1.20
CA THR A 120 -10.52 1.83 0.49
C THR A 120 -11.18 0.77 1.38
N GLY A 121 -11.45 1.11 2.64
CA GLY A 121 -12.09 0.20 3.59
C GLY A 121 -11.20 -0.92 4.08
N ARG A 122 -9.89 -0.76 3.98
CA ARG A 122 -8.91 -1.81 4.31
C ARG A 122 -8.22 -1.63 5.64
N ASP A 123 -8.45 -0.53 6.34
CA ASP A 123 -7.83 -0.30 7.64
C ASP A 123 -8.36 -1.34 8.64
N ARG A 124 -7.52 -2.30 9.00
CA ARG A 124 -7.89 -3.43 9.87
C ARG A 124 -8.24 -2.98 11.27
N LYS A 125 -7.63 -1.91 11.73
CA LYS A 125 -7.92 -1.32 13.02
C LYS A 125 -9.36 -0.80 13.07
N VAL A 126 -9.78 -0.08 12.03
CA VAL A 126 -11.14 0.42 11.89
C VAL A 126 -12.13 -0.73 11.72
N LEU A 127 -11.80 -1.74 10.91
CA LEU A 127 -12.65 -2.91 10.71
C LEU A 127 -12.87 -3.67 12.02
N MET A 128 -11.84 -3.81 12.84
CA MET A 128 -11.96 -4.47 14.14
C MET A 128 -12.92 -3.71 15.07
N ILE A 129 -12.82 -2.40 15.12
CA ILE A 129 -13.70 -1.55 15.93
C ILE A 129 -15.14 -1.69 15.46
N ARG A 130 -15.38 -1.67 14.14
CA ARG A 130 -16.72 -1.85 13.57
C ARG A 130 -17.32 -3.20 13.94
N ASN A 131 -16.51 -4.26 13.88
CA ASN A 131 -16.98 -5.61 14.26
C ASN A 131 -17.37 -5.67 15.73
N ILE A 132 -16.60 -5.06 16.62
CA ILE A 132 -16.93 -4.99 18.04
C ILE A 132 -18.24 -4.25 18.26
N MET A 133 -18.45 -3.14 17.58
CA MET A 133 -19.71 -2.38 17.68
C MET A 133 -20.92 -3.17 17.20
N VAL A 134 -20.77 -3.91 16.11
CA VAL A 134 -21.83 -4.79 15.59
C VAL A 134 -22.18 -5.88 16.59
N ASP A 135 -21.18 -6.50 17.20
CA ASP A 135 -21.39 -7.52 18.24
C ASP A 135 -22.18 -6.97 19.44
N VAL A 136 -21.80 -5.78 19.91
CA VAL A 136 -22.50 -5.11 21.01
C VAL A 136 -23.97 -4.85 20.66
N GLN A 137 -24.24 -4.35 19.46
CA GLN A 137 -25.59 -4.11 18.98
C GLN A 137 -26.39 -5.40 18.87
N SER A 138 -25.78 -6.47 18.36
CA SER A 138 -26.43 -7.78 18.25
C SER A 138 -26.81 -8.33 19.61
N HIS A 139 -25.95 -8.21 20.61
CA HIS A 139 -26.25 -8.62 21.98
C HIS A 139 -27.39 -7.81 22.58
N GLN A 140 -27.46 -6.53 22.32
CA GLN A 140 -28.55 -5.68 22.79
C GLN A 140 -29.90 -6.10 22.17
N VAL A 141 -29.89 -6.41 20.89
CA VAL A 141 -31.09 -6.88 20.18
C VAL A 141 -31.57 -8.22 20.74
N LEU A 142 -30.63 -9.12 21.05
CA LEU A 142 -30.97 -10.44 21.59
C LEU A 142 -31.55 -10.39 23.00
N LYS A 143 -31.30 -9.35 23.76
CA LYS A 143 -31.82 -9.17 25.12
C LYS A 143 -33.30 -8.72 25.14
N ASP A 144 -33.71 -8.12 24.06
CA ASP A 144 -35.08 -7.65 23.92
C ASP A 144 -36.00 -8.77 23.41
#